data_ad43390d51f1d41f1b55d7fe7dea1181
#
_entry.id   ad43390d51f1d41f1b55d7fe7dea1181
#
_cell.length_a   1.000
_cell.length_b   1.000
_cell.length_c   1.000
_cell.angle_alpha   90.00
_cell.angle_beta   90.00
_cell.angle_gamma   90.00
#
_symmetry.space_group_name_H-M   'P 1'
#
loop_
_entity.id
_entity.type
_entity.pdbx_description
1 polymer ?
#
loop_
_entity_poly.entity_id
_entity_poly.type
_entity_poly.pdbx_seq_one_letter_code
_entity_poly.pdbx_strand_id
1 'polypeptide(L)'
;FNLSDEFLIKDNHIASSDLRELVSLAIKNKKGKKITVEVDNLKQLKKIIGLKFNTVLFDNMSVKNLKAGIKLAKKYYETEASGNINLKTVKSIAATGVDRISIGSITHSASAIDLKLEI
;
A
#
# COMPACT_ATOMS: atom_id res chain seq x y z
N PHE A 1 -11.19 13.89 15.10
CA PHE A 1 -10.66 13.94 13.84
C PHE A 1 -9.20 13.52 13.79
N ASN A 2 -8.95 12.47 13.10
CA ASN A 2 -7.75 11.69 13.37
C ASN A 2 -6.80 11.51 12.23
N LEU A 3 -6.68 12.49 11.39
CA LEU A 3 -5.63 12.48 10.37
C LEU A 3 -4.25 12.43 11.01
N SER A 4 -4.15 12.92 12.24
CA SER A 4 -2.89 12.91 12.96
C SER A 4 -2.47 11.52 13.44
N ASP A 5 -3.33 10.51 13.32
CA ASP A 5 -3.02 9.18 13.79
C ASP A 5 -2.24 8.35 12.79
N GLU A 6 -2.06 8.85 11.59
CA GLU A 6 -1.35 8.14 10.53
C GLU A 6 -0.34 9.05 9.83
N PHE A 7 0.78 8.48 9.44
CA PHE A 7 1.73 9.10 8.54
C PHE A 7 1.66 8.40 7.19
N LEU A 8 1.51 9.18 6.13
CA LEU A 8 1.62 8.66 4.77
C LEU A 8 2.94 9.13 4.17
N ILE A 9 3.79 8.21 3.80
CA ILE A 9 5.10 8.51 3.22
C ILE A 9 5.07 8.17 1.74
N LYS A 10 5.38 9.16 0.91
CA LYS A 10 5.41 9.01 -0.54
C LYS A 10 6.80 9.28 -1.08
N ASP A 11 7.21 8.49 -2.06
CA ASP A 11 8.47 8.71 -2.75
C ASP A 11 8.22 9.46 -4.06
N ASN A 12 7.76 10.70 -3.97
CA ASN A 12 7.42 11.48 -5.17
C ASN A 12 8.62 12.09 -5.87
N HIS A 13 9.44 12.79 -5.11
CA HIS A 13 10.56 13.55 -5.68
C HIS A 13 11.87 13.25 -4.98
N ILE A 14 11.90 12.19 -4.22
CA ILE A 14 13.04 11.78 -3.43
C ILE A 14 13.74 10.66 -4.17
N ALA A 15 15.06 10.71 -4.25
CA ALA A 15 15.82 9.62 -4.82
C ALA A 15 15.48 8.34 -4.06
N SER A 16 15.33 7.23 -4.79
CA SER A 16 14.89 5.98 -4.18
C SER A 16 15.82 5.50 -3.06
N SER A 17 17.07 5.95 -3.05
CA SER A 17 18.00 5.66 -1.97
C SER A 17 17.59 6.30 -0.65
N ASP A 18 16.80 7.38 -0.70
CA ASP A 18 16.40 8.12 0.49
C ASP A 18 15.11 7.62 1.11
N LEU A 19 14.36 6.79 0.41
CA LEU A 19 13.09 6.28 0.92
C LEU A 19 13.28 5.51 2.22
N ARG A 20 14.30 4.64 2.27
CA ARG A 20 14.57 3.86 3.47
C ARG A 20 14.92 4.76 4.66
N GLU A 21 15.70 5.80 4.43
CA GLU A 21 16.06 6.75 5.49
C GLU A 21 14.83 7.51 5.97
N LEU A 22 13.99 7.95 5.04
CA LEU A 22 12.78 8.68 5.38
C LEU A 22 11.83 7.83 6.22
N VAL A 23 11.65 6.58 5.82
CA VAL A 23 10.79 5.64 6.57
C VAL A 23 11.38 5.37 7.95
N SER A 24 12.70 5.17 8.03
CA SER A 24 13.37 4.93 9.30
C SER A 24 13.20 6.11 10.25
N LEU A 25 13.28 7.33 9.72
CA LEU A 25 13.08 8.54 10.50
C LEU A 25 11.65 8.65 11.01
N ALA A 26 10.69 8.32 10.15
CA ALA A 26 9.27 8.32 10.54
C ALA A 26 9.00 7.31 11.65
N ILE A 27 9.60 6.12 11.56
CA ILE A 27 9.45 5.10 12.59
C ILE A 27 9.97 5.61 13.94
N LYS A 28 11.11 6.29 13.93
CA LYS A 28 11.69 6.87 15.14
C LYS A 28 10.76 7.89 15.80
N ASN A 29 10.00 8.62 15.01
CA ASN A 29 9.20 9.75 15.49
C ASN A 29 7.70 9.49 15.48
N LYS A 30 7.28 8.27 15.29
CA LYS A 30 5.85 7.96 15.09
C LYS A 30 4.96 8.20 16.31
N LYS A 31 5.51 8.09 17.51
CA LYS A 31 4.76 8.31 18.75
C LYS A 31 3.43 7.57 18.80
N GLY A 32 3.43 6.29 18.44
CA GLY A 32 2.21 5.50 18.41
C GLY A 32 1.36 5.63 17.15
N LYS A 33 1.73 6.49 16.22
CA LYS A 33 0.98 6.65 14.98
C LYS A 33 1.26 5.52 14.00
N LYS A 34 0.27 5.21 13.18
CA LYS A 34 0.45 4.23 12.11
C LYS A 34 1.21 4.87 10.95
N ILE A 35 2.03 4.06 10.30
CA ILE A 35 2.79 4.51 9.14
C ILE A 35 2.36 3.70 7.93
N THR A 36 1.95 4.40 6.88
CA THR A 36 1.68 3.82 5.57
C THR A 36 2.74 4.33 4.60
N VAL A 37 3.39 3.43 3.88
CA VAL A 37 4.38 3.79 2.89
C VAL A 37 3.83 3.49 1.50
N GLU A 38 3.79 4.51 0.65
CA GLU A 38 3.33 4.37 -0.72
C GLU A 38 4.49 4.00 -1.64
N VAL A 39 4.30 2.99 -2.46
CA VAL A 39 5.29 2.58 -3.45
C VAL A 39 4.63 2.49 -4.83
N ASP A 40 5.39 2.83 -5.86
CA ASP A 40 4.94 2.78 -7.25
C ASP A 40 5.51 1.59 -8.00
N ASN A 41 6.52 0.94 -7.46
CA ASN A 41 7.19 -0.17 -8.13
C ASN A 41 7.85 -1.11 -7.11
N LEU A 42 8.30 -2.26 -7.61
CA LEU A 42 8.90 -3.28 -6.76
C LEU A 42 10.26 -2.86 -6.20
N LYS A 43 10.98 -2.02 -6.93
CA LYS A 43 12.29 -1.55 -6.47
C LYS A 43 12.16 -0.73 -5.19
N GLN A 44 11.18 0.15 -5.14
CA GLN A 44 10.89 0.93 -3.93
C GLN A 44 10.49 0.01 -2.78
N LEU A 45 9.64 -0.96 -3.05
CA LEU A 45 9.21 -1.91 -2.03
C LEU A 45 10.41 -2.64 -1.41
N LYS A 46 11.31 -3.12 -2.22
CA LYS A 46 12.47 -3.87 -1.73
C LYS A 46 13.37 -3.04 -0.82
N LYS A 47 13.36 -1.73 -0.98
CA LYS A 47 14.17 -0.83 -0.14
C LYS A 47 13.62 -0.67 1.26
N ILE A 48 12.33 -0.90 1.46
CA ILE A 48 11.68 -0.67 2.75
C ILE A 48 11.35 -1.96 3.49
N ILE A 49 11.40 -3.10 2.84
CA ILE A 49 11.15 -4.38 3.49
C ILE A 49 12.17 -4.59 4.60
N GLY A 50 11.67 -5.01 5.75
CA GLY A 50 12.48 -5.20 6.96
C GLY A 50 12.33 -4.07 7.95
N LEU A 51 11.88 -2.91 7.54
CA LEU A 51 11.56 -1.82 8.46
C LEU A 51 10.20 -2.08 9.11
N LYS A 52 10.01 -1.60 10.32
CA LYS A 52 8.79 -1.85 11.09
C LYS A 52 7.80 -0.72 10.95
N PHE A 53 6.92 -0.84 9.99
CA PHE A 53 5.80 0.07 9.80
C PHE A 53 4.54 -0.76 9.54
N ASN A 54 3.41 -0.11 9.26
CA ASN A 54 2.13 -0.80 9.31
C ASN A 54 1.60 -1.27 7.96
N THR A 55 1.62 -0.40 6.96
CA THR A 55 0.91 -0.66 5.70
C THR A 55 1.76 -0.26 4.51
N VAL A 56 1.75 -1.09 3.47
CA VAL A 56 2.28 -0.72 2.15
C VAL A 56 1.11 -0.37 1.26
N LEU A 57 1.13 0.82 0.68
CA LEU A 57 0.15 1.26 -0.29
C LEU A 57 0.78 1.18 -1.67
N PHE A 58 0.24 0.31 -2.50
CA PHE A 58 0.67 0.14 -3.87
C PHE A 58 -0.13 1.07 -4.76
N ASP A 59 0.52 2.03 -5.40
CA ASP A 59 -0.15 3.03 -6.19
C ASP A 59 0.07 2.81 -7.67
N ASN A 60 -1.04 2.65 -8.39
CA ASN A 60 -1.04 2.62 -9.86
C ASN A 60 -0.11 1.54 -10.46
N MET A 61 -0.10 0.37 -9.87
CA MET A 61 0.70 -0.74 -10.36
C MET A 61 -0.14 -1.70 -11.20
N SER A 62 0.49 -2.35 -12.17
CA SER A 62 -0.17 -3.40 -12.94
C SER A 62 -0.55 -4.56 -12.01
N VAL A 63 -1.56 -5.34 -12.40
CA VAL A 63 -1.99 -6.49 -11.61
C VAL A 63 -0.83 -7.47 -11.38
N LYS A 64 -0.01 -7.68 -12.42
CA LYS A 64 1.15 -8.56 -12.33
C LYS A 64 2.15 -8.09 -11.27
N ASN A 65 2.51 -6.82 -11.30
CA ASN A 65 3.48 -6.26 -10.34
C ASN A 65 2.87 -6.13 -8.96
N LEU A 66 1.60 -5.80 -8.89
CA LEU A 66 0.88 -5.74 -7.61
C LEU A 66 0.90 -7.10 -6.93
N LYS A 67 0.59 -8.16 -7.67
CA LYS A 67 0.59 -9.51 -7.11
C LYS A 67 1.97 -9.90 -6.57
N ALA A 68 3.02 -9.57 -7.31
CA ALA A 68 4.39 -9.84 -6.86
C ALA A 68 4.74 -9.04 -5.60
N GLY A 69 4.35 -7.77 -5.57
CA GLY A 69 4.60 -6.90 -4.43
C GLY A 69 3.86 -7.37 -3.17
N ILE A 70 2.60 -7.74 -3.32
CA ILE A 70 1.79 -8.25 -2.21
C ILE A 70 2.42 -9.51 -1.63
N LYS A 71 2.88 -10.41 -2.49
CA LYS A 71 3.52 -11.64 -2.04
C LYS A 71 4.74 -11.36 -1.17
N LEU A 72 5.50 -10.33 -1.48
CA LEU A 72 6.65 -9.92 -0.69
C LEU A 72 6.25 -9.20 0.60
N ALA A 73 5.26 -8.33 0.52
CA ALA A 73 4.89 -7.44 1.62
C ALA A 73 3.99 -8.10 2.65
N LYS A 74 3.15 -9.04 2.24
CA LYS A 74 2.08 -9.59 3.09
C LYS A 74 2.59 -10.27 4.35
N LYS A 75 3.82 -10.73 4.34
CA LYS A 75 4.42 -11.37 5.51
C LYS A 75 4.67 -10.39 6.66
N TYR A 76 4.77 -9.10 6.35
CA TYR A 76 5.20 -8.09 7.31
C TYR A 76 4.22 -6.95 7.49
N TYR A 77 3.40 -6.68 6.49
CA TYR A 77 2.58 -5.46 6.45
C TYR A 77 1.16 -5.75 6.00
N GLU A 78 0.26 -4.88 6.34
CA GLU A 78 -1.03 -4.80 5.66
C GLU A 78 -0.79 -4.22 4.28
N THR A 79 -1.63 -4.57 3.32
CA THR A 79 -1.47 -4.14 1.94
C THR A 79 -2.71 -3.42 1.45
N GLU A 80 -2.50 -2.37 0.68
CA GLU A 80 -3.57 -1.58 0.10
C GLU A 80 -3.22 -1.24 -1.33
N ALA A 81 -4.20 -1.24 -2.23
CA ALA A 81 -4.02 -0.88 -3.63
C ALA A 81 -4.82 0.37 -3.95
N SER A 82 -4.23 1.27 -4.72
CA SER A 82 -4.88 2.50 -5.16
C SER A 82 -4.45 2.87 -6.57
N GLY A 83 -5.12 3.87 -7.13
CA GLY A 83 -4.78 4.39 -8.46
C GLY A 83 -5.35 3.56 -9.59
N ASN A 84 -5.96 4.21 -10.57
CA ASN A 84 -6.49 3.58 -11.80
C ASN A 84 -7.31 2.31 -11.60
N ILE A 85 -8.04 2.23 -10.50
CA ILE A 85 -8.90 1.09 -10.20
C ILE A 85 -10.30 1.40 -10.69
N ASN A 86 -10.84 0.52 -11.53
CA ASN A 86 -12.18 0.69 -12.08
C ASN A 86 -12.90 -0.66 -12.10
N LEU A 87 -14.15 -0.66 -12.57
CA LEU A 87 -14.96 -1.88 -12.57
C LEU A 87 -14.35 -3.01 -13.40
N LYS A 88 -13.53 -2.70 -14.39
CA LYS A 88 -12.89 -3.73 -15.21
C LYS A 88 -11.73 -4.40 -14.49
N THR A 89 -11.03 -3.67 -13.64
CA THR A 89 -9.79 -4.15 -13.00
C THR A 89 -9.98 -4.55 -11.54
N VAL A 90 -11.02 -4.05 -10.87
CA VAL A 90 -11.18 -4.22 -9.43
C VAL A 90 -11.21 -5.68 -9.00
N LYS A 91 -11.84 -6.54 -9.78
CA LYS A 91 -11.92 -7.96 -9.43
C LYS A 91 -10.54 -8.63 -9.49
N SER A 92 -9.78 -8.32 -10.53
CA SER A 92 -8.42 -8.85 -10.66
C SER A 92 -7.53 -8.35 -9.53
N ILE A 93 -7.69 -7.09 -9.15
CA ILE A 93 -6.93 -6.50 -8.05
C ILE A 93 -7.33 -7.16 -6.72
N ALA A 94 -8.62 -7.35 -6.48
CA ALA A 94 -9.08 -8.03 -5.27
C ALA A 94 -8.54 -9.45 -5.18
N ALA A 95 -8.39 -10.13 -6.31
CA ALA A 95 -7.88 -11.50 -6.35
C ALA A 95 -6.38 -11.60 -6.07
N THR A 96 -5.65 -10.48 -6.03
CA THR A 96 -4.21 -10.50 -5.76
C THR A 96 -3.85 -10.85 -4.32
N GLY A 97 -4.82 -10.83 -3.42
CA GLY A 97 -4.58 -11.04 -2.00
C GLY A 97 -4.37 -9.75 -1.23
N VAL A 98 -4.56 -8.61 -1.86
CA VAL A 98 -4.49 -7.31 -1.19
C VAL A 98 -5.57 -7.22 -0.11
N ASP A 99 -5.25 -6.54 0.99
CA ASP A 99 -6.21 -6.42 2.11
C ASP A 99 -7.27 -5.36 1.85
N ARG A 100 -6.89 -4.25 1.27
CA ARG A 100 -7.79 -3.11 1.02
C ARG A 100 -7.58 -2.52 -0.35
N ILE A 101 -8.64 -1.94 -0.89
CA ILE A 101 -8.62 -1.27 -2.18
C ILE A 101 -9.28 0.09 -2.02
N SER A 102 -8.59 1.14 -2.49
CA SER A 102 -9.13 2.49 -2.51
C SER A 102 -9.67 2.81 -3.89
N ILE A 103 -10.97 3.08 -3.97
CA ILE A 103 -11.63 3.47 -5.22
C ILE A 103 -12.16 4.88 -5.02
N GLY A 104 -11.64 5.81 -5.80
CA GLY A 104 -11.90 7.22 -5.54
C GLY A 104 -11.35 7.60 -4.17
N SER A 105 -12.19 8.17 -3.32
CA SER A 105 -11.80 8.56 -1.96
C SER A 105 -12.22 7.54 -0.90
N ILE A 106 -12.75 6.38 -1.31
CA ILE A 106 -13.29 5.40 -0.39
C ILE A 106 -12.44 4.15 -0.40
N THR A 107 -12.10 3.66 0.79
CA THR A 107 -11.33 2.43 0.95
C THR A 107 -12.25 1.29 1.35
N HIS A 108 -12.08 0.16 0.67
CA HIS A 108 -12.86 -1.06 0.90
C HIS A 108 -11.97 -2.23 1.24
N SER A 109 -12.48 -3.17 2.04
CA SER A 109 -11.83 -4.46 2.15
C SER A 109 -11.96 -5.18 0.80
N ALA A 110 -10.87 -5.82 0.35
CA ALA A 110 -10.88 -6.53 -0.94
C ALA A 110 -11.92 -7.64 -0.97
N SER A 111 -12.12 -8.33 0.15
CA SER A 111 -13.11 -9.40 0.23
C SER A 111 -14.54 -8.87 0.09
N ALA A 112 -14.82 -7.69 0.62
CA ALA A 112 -16.14 -7.08 0.49
C ALA A 112 -16.45 -6.71 -0.96
N ILE A 113 -15.43 -6.22 -1.70
CA ILE A 113 -15.60 -5.90 -3.11
C ILE A 113 -15.85 -7.16 -3.92
N ASP A 114 -15.12 -8.21 -3.64
CA ASP A 114 -15.26 -9.48 -4.34
C ASP A 114 -16.68 -10.05 -4.16
N LEU A 115 -17.21 -9.96 -2.95
CA LEU A 115 -18.59 -10.40 -2.68
C LEU A 115 -19.61 -9.60 -3.49
N LYS A 116 -19.43 -8.29 -3.59
CA LYS A 116 -20.33 -7.44 -4.37
C LYS A 116 -20.31 -7.78 -5.85
N LEU A 117 -19.16 -8.16 -6.37
CA LEU A 117 -19.04 -8.50 -7.79
C LEU A 117 -19.66 -9.87 -8.13
N GLU A 118 -19.86 -10.70 -7.15
CA GLU A 118 -20.50 -12.01 -7.37
C GLU A 118 -22.03 -11.92 -7.42
N ILE A 119 -22.56 -10.82 -6.95
CA ILE A 119 -24.00 -10.61 -6.97
C ILE A 119 -24.42 -10.10 -8.34
#